data_91a42da9521dee3517f818349c63d6d8
#
_entry.id   91a42da9521dee3517f818349c63d6d8
#
_cell.length_a   1.000
_cell.length_b   1.000
_cell.length_c   1.000
_cell.angle_alpha   90.00
_cell.angle_beta   90.00
_cell.angle_gamma   90.00
#
_symmetry.space_group_name_H-M   'P 1'
#
loop_
_entity.id
_entity.type
_entity.pdbx_description
1 polymer ?
#
loop_
_entity_poly.entity_id
_entity_poly.type
_entity_poly.pdbx_seq_one_letter_code
_entity_poly.pdbx_strand_id
1 'polypeptide(L)'
;PSELESTNDCFSASFNDVYSQLWGIMFSLEGCVYEPGEHHVANLSFTVATGSIVPPGTDVQLAFNYTLVSNPDGLEIPSSGQGSTVTFGSPGDVNSDGEVNVLDIVAAVNFILLISEPTDHQYWATDVNEDGHINVLDIVIMVNMILYPDDMGRLNGEAHLMFSRFRDE
;
A
#
# COMPACT_ATOMS: atom_id res chain seq x y z
N PRO A 1 -8.86 12.89 0.00
CA PRO A 1 -7.75 13.76 0.39
C PRO A 1 -6.53 12.92 0.74
N SER A 2 -5.35 13.35 0.30
CA SER A 2 -4.08 12.75 0.72
C SER A 2 -3.63 13.44 2.00
N GLU A 3 -2.97 12.73 2.88
CA GLU A 3 -2.49 13.24 4.15
C GLU A 3 -1.04 12.82 4.35
N LEU A 4 -0.20 13.73 4.81
CA LEU A 4 1.19 13.46 5.17
C LEU A 4 1.36 13.77 6.66
N GLU A 5 1.67 12.77 7.45
CA GLU A 5 1.90 12.90 8.87
C GLU A 5 3.34 12.55 9.22
N SER A 6 3.97 13.40 10.02
CA SER A 6 5.27 13.07 10.62
C SER A 6 5.10 11.95 11.65
N THR A 7 6.04 11.02 11.68
CA THR A 7 6.10 9.97 12.71
C THR A 7 6.77 10.41 14.01
N ASN A 8 7.27 11.64 14.05
CA ASN A 8 7.96 12.20 15.20
C ASN A 8 7.39 13.59 15.52
N ASP A 9 6.93 13.80 16.74
CA ASP A 9 6.29 15.03 17.21
C ASP A 9 7.18 16.28 17.10
N CYS A 10 8.49 16.08 17.02
CA CYS A 10 9.45 17.17 16.85
C CYS A 10 9.52 17.72 15.42
N PHE A 11 8.92 17.03 14.45
CA PHE A 11 8.88 17.44 13.06
C PHE A 11 7.45 17.76 12.62
N SER A 12 7.31 18.85 11.92
CA SER A 12 6.07 19.20 11.22
C SER A 12 6.16 18.75 9.76
N ALA A 13 5.08 18.18 9.26
CA ALA A 13 4.96 17.81 7.86
C ALA A 13 3.85 18.64 7.19
N SER A 14 4.07 19.03 5.95
CA SER A 14 3.07 19.70 5.13
C SER A 14 3.24 19.25 3.68
N PHE A 15 2.14 19.16 2.96
CA PHE A 15 2.19 18.83 1.55
C PHE A 15 1.21 19.65 0.73
N ASN A 16 1.46 19.68 -0.58
CA ASN A 16 0.58 20.27 -1.55
C ASN A 16 0.53 19.40 -2.81
N ASP A 17 -0.67 19.17 -3.33
CA ASP A 17 -0.92 18.43 -4.56
C ASP A 17 -1.08 19.42 -5.70
N VAL A 18 -0.16 19.40 -6.66
CA VAL A 18 -0.18 20.28 -7.82
C VAL A 18 0.13 19.48 -9.08
N TYR A 19 -0.79 19.45 -10.02
CA TYR A 19 -0.60 18.79 -11.33
C TYR A 19 -0.14 17.33 -11.26
N SER A 20 -0.78 16.52 -10.43
CA SER A 20 -0.44 15.09 -10.23
C SER A 20 0.96 14.85 -9.63
N GLN A 21 1.53 15.88 -9.01
CA GLN A 21 2.76 15.78 -8.23
C GLN A 21 2.48 16.17 -6.79
N LEU A 22 2.97 15.36 -5.88
CA LEU A 22 2.92 15.64 -4.46
C LEU A 22 4.20 16.34 -4.03
N TRP A 23 4.07 17.53 -3.47
CA TRP A 23 5.17 18.29 -2.88
C TRP A 23 5.04 18.22 -1.37
N GLY A 24 5.93 17.47 -0.74
CA GLY A 24 6.00 17.37 0.71
C GLY A 24 7.21 18.11 1.25
N ILE A 25 7.02 18.76 2.38
CA ILE A 25 8.11 19.32 3.20
C ILE A 25 7.94 18.82 4.63
N MET A 26 9.06 18.42 5.23
CA MET A 26 9.14 18.10 6.64
C MET A 26 10.25 18.92 7.26
N PHE A 27 9.97 19.56 8.38
CA PHE A 27 10.91 20.47 9.04
C PHE A 27 10.73 20.46 10.56
N SER A 28 11.80 20.81 11.28
CA SER A 28 11.74 21.06 12.72
C SER A 28 12.05 22.52 13.02
N LEU A 29 11.18 23.15 13.80
CA LEU A 29 11.40 24.50 14.33
C LEU A 29 12.20 24.49 15.64
N GLU A 30 12.29 23.33 16.29
CA GLU A 30 12.99 23.13 17.57
C GLU A 30 14.43 22.66 17.39
N GLY A 31 14.89 22.55 16.14
CA GLY A 31 16.26 22.12 15.81
C GLY A 31 16.49 20.62 16.00
N CYS A 32 15.43 19.82 15.97
CA CYS A 32 15.57 18.37 16.05
C CYS A 32 16.23 17.80 14.80
N VAL A 33 16.98 16.75 14.99
CA VAL A 33 17.68 16.02 13.92
C VAL A 33 17.43 14.52 14.10
N TYR A 34 17.45 13.79 13.01
CA TYR A 34 17.54 12.33 13.05
C TYR A 34 19.02 11.92 13.23
N GLU A 35 19.27 10.98 14.12
CA GLU A 35 20.58 10.36 14.23
C GLU A 35 20.87 9.56 12.94
N PRO A 36 22.18 9.32 12.62
CA PRO A 36 22.50 8.46 11.47
C PRO A 36 21.86 7.09 11.57
N GLY A 37 21.19 6.65 10.50
CA GLY A 37 20.51 5.37 10.45
C GLY A 37 19.24 5.41 9.59
N GLU A 38 18.49 4.33 9.62
CA GLU A 38 17.20 4.21 8.97
C GLU A 38 16.10 4.73 9.89
N HIS A 39 15.25 5.58 9.34
CA HIS A 39 14.16 6.19 10.08
C HIS A 39 12.87 6.21 9.26
N HIS A 40 11.79 5.77 9.86
CA HIS A 40 10.45 6.01 9.34
C HIS A 40 10.07 7.45 9.69
N VAL A 41 10.16 8.35 8.72
CA VAL A 41 10.04 9.80 8.95
C VAL A 41 8.61 10.33 8.78
N ALA A 42 7.81 9.72 7.92
CA ALA A 42 6.43 10.16 7.68
C ALA A 42 5.56 9.04 7.11
N ASN A 43 4.26 9.15 7.35
CA ASN A 43 3.22 8.37 6.69
C ASN A 43 2.55 9.22 5.62
N LEU A 44 2.35 8.65 4.45
CA LEU A 44 1.62 9.28 3.37
C LEU A 44 0.38 8.45 3.04
N SER A 45 -0.79 9.00 3.29
CA SER A 45 -2.07 8.36 3.04
C SER A 45 -2.68 8.89 1.74
N PHE A 46 -3.17 7.99 0.91
CA PHE A 46 -3.87 8.32 -0.33
C PHE A 46 -5.31 7.81 -0.28
N THR A 47 -6.18 8.53 -0.92
CA THR A 47 -7.55 8.06 -1.18
C THR A 47 -7.77 8.00 -2.68
N VAL A 48 -8.22 6.86 -3.16
CA VAL A 48 -8.63 6.73 -4.57
C VAL A 48 -9.85 7.61 -4.82
N ALA A 49 -9.80 8.42 -5.88
CA ALA A 49 -10.92 9.29 -6.21
C ALA A 49 -12.18 8.47 -6.50
N THR A 50 -13.29 8.86 -5.89
CA THR A 50 -14.59 8.21 -6.10
C THR A 50 -14.97 8.24 -7.59
N GLY A 51 -15.27 7.08 -8.17
CA GLY A 51 -15.61 6.95 -9.59
C GLY A 51 -14.43 6.70 -10.53
N SER A 52 -13.21 6.62 -10.01
CA SER A 52 -12.06 6.14 -10.77
C SER A 52 -12.20 4.63 -10.94
N ILE A 53 -12.21 4.16 -12.18
CA ILE A 53 -12.13 2.74 -12.48
C ILE A 53 -10.66 2.40 -12.73
N VAL A 54 -10.02 1.84 -11.72
CA VAL A 54 -8.67 1.28 -11.84
C VAL A 54 -8.81 -0.23 -11.91
N PRO A 55 -8.42 -0.87 -13.03
CA PRO A 55 -8.51 -2.32 -13.12
C PRO A 55 -7.67 -3.00 -12.03
N PRO A 56 -8.11 -4.12 -11.46
CA PRO A 56 -7.30 -4.95 -10.59
C PRO A 56 -5.97 -5.34 -11.25
N GLY A 57 -4.93 -5.51 -10.47
CA GLY A 57 -3.58 -5.77 -10.99
C GLY A 57 -2.89 -4.57 -11.65
N THR A 58 -3.49 -3.36 -11.59
CA THR A 58 -2.85 -2.16 -12.13
C THR A 58 -1.75 -1.67 -11.21
N ASP A 59 -0.55 -1.53 -11.75
CA ASP A 59 0.60 -0.98 -11.03
C ASP A 59 0.73 0.52 -11.26
N VAL A 60 0.82 1.27 -10.18
CA VAL A 60 1.14 2.69 -10.20
C VAL A 60 2.52 2.91 -9.58
N GLN A 61 3.40 3.52 -10.37
CA GLN A 61 4.75 3.85 -9.91
C GLN A 61 4.72 5.15 -9.10
N LEU A 62 5.17 5.06 -7.85
CA LEU A 62 5.48 6.23 -7.03
C LEU A 62 6.97 6.53 -7.19
N ALA A 63 7.30 7.68 -7.76
CA ALA A 63 8.68 8.08 -7.98
C ALA A 63 8.97 9.40 -7.31
N PHE A 64 10.17 9.53 -6.75
CA PHE A 64 10.67 10.83 -6.31
C PHE A 64 11.27 11.55 -7.49
N ASN A 65 10.69 12.67 -7.87
CA ASN A 65 11.28 13.55 -8.89
C ASN A 65 12.42 14.39 -8.33
N TYR A 66 12.32 14.73 -7.05
CA TYR A 66 13.31 15.53 -6.36
C TYR A 66 13.26 15.25 -4.86
N THR A 67 14.42 15.13 -4.25
CA THR A 67 14.60 15.08 -2.79
C THR A 67 15.66 16.09 -2.39
N LEU A 68 15.40 16.83 -1.31
CA LEU A 68 16.35 17.74 -0.72
C LEU A 68 16.36 17.52 0.78
N VAL A 69 17.52 17.25 1.31
CA VAL A 69 17.77 17.12 2.75
C VAL A 69 18.80 18.17 3.14
N SER A 70 18.61 18.82 4.25
CA SER A 70 19.58 19.78 4.78
C SER A 70 19.94 19.47 6.23
N ASN A 71 21.15 19.85 6.63
CA ASN A 71 21.57 19.83 8.02
C ASN A 71 20.95 21.02 8.79
N PRO A 72 21.14 21.12 10.13
CA PRO A 72 20.62 22.22 10.92
C PRO A 72 21.20 23.62 10.53
N ASP A 73 22.35 23.66 9.88
CA ASP A 73 22.94 24.90 9.38
C ASP A 73 22.39 25.33 8.02
N GLY A 74 21.41 24.56 7.47
CA GLY A 74 20.79 24.80 6.16
C GLY A 74 21.63 24.37 4.96
N LEU A 75 22.74 23.65 5.18
CA LEU A 75 23.52 23.09 4.09
C LEU A 75 22.90 21.83 3.55
N GLU A 76 22.80 21.74 2.22
CA GLU A 76 22.26 20.56 1.53
C GLU A 76 23.13 19.33 1.80
N ILE A 77 22.46 18.22 2.11
CA ILE A 77 23.06 16.90 2.21
C ILE A 77 22.68 16.15 0.93
N PRO A 78 23.62 15.55 0.20
CA PRO A 78 23.31 14.73 -0.97
C PRO A 78 22.27 13.68 -0.63
N SER A 79 21.17 13.67 -1.34
CA SER A 79 20.04 12.76 -1.11
C SER A 79 19.50 12.24 -2.44
N SER A 80 18.95 11.04 -2.40
CA SER A 80 18.23 10.45 -3.54
C SER A 80 16.98 9.76 -3.03
N GLY A 81 15.89 9.90 -3.78
CA GLY A 81 14.65 9.18 -3.50
C GLY A 81 14.58 7.88 -4.30
N GLN A 82 14.22 6.81 -3.65
CA GLN A 82 13.85 5.56 -4.31
C GLN A 82 12.32 5.44 -4.30
N GLY A 83 11.74 5.26 -5.47
CA GLY A 83 10.31 5.09 -5.62
C GLY A 83 9.85 3.70 -5.22
N SER A 84 8.55 3.51 -5.24
CA SER A 84 7.88 2.23 -4.99
C SER A 84 6.74 2.04 -5.97
N THR A 85 6.22 0.82 -6.03
CA THR A 85 5.04 0.46 -6.83
C THR A 85 3.87 0.22 -5.89
N VAL A 86 2.70 0.74 -6.25
CA VAL A 86 1.43 0.42 -5.61
C VAL A 86 0.58 -0.34 -6.61
N THR A 87 0.20 -1.57 -6.26
CA THR A 87 -0.68 -2.40 -7.07
C THR A 87 -2.11 -2.28 -6.58
N PHE A 88 -3.04 -1.96 -7.47
CA PHE A 88 -4.47 -1.97 -7.15
C PHE A 88 -5.03 -3.37 -7.24
N GLY A 89 -5.90 -3.74 -6.31
CA GLY A 89 -6.52 -5.05 -6.29
C GLY A 89 -7.79 -5.08 -5.46
N SER A 90 -8.46 -6.22 -5.48
CA SER A 90 -9.59 -6.54 -4.62
C SER A 90 -9.24 -7.78 -3.79
N PRO A 91 -9.49 -7.78 -2.48
CA PRO A 91 -9.37 -9.01 -1.70
C PRO A 91 -10.22 -10.12 -2.32
N GLY A 92 -9.65 -11.31 -2.45
CA GLY A 92 -10.28 -12.46 -3.07
C GLY A 92 -10.12 -12.59 -4.58
N ASP A 93 -9.74 -11.51 -5.30
CA ASP A 93 -9.46 -11.54 -6.75
C ASP A 93 -7.98 -11.88 -6.97
N VAL A 94 -7.68 -13.16 -6.86
CA VAL A 94 -6.30 -13.69 -6.88
C VAL A 94 -5.69 -13.66 -8.28
N ASN A 95 -6.53 -13.83 -9.31
CA ASN A 95 -6.10 -13.86 -10.70
C ASN A 95 -6.13 -12.47 -11.37
N SER A 96 -6.63 -11.44 -10.66
CA SER A 96 -6.74 -10.05 -11.12
C SER A 96 -7.62 -9.88 -12.38
N ASP A 97 -8.68 -10.69 -12.53
CA ASP A 97 -9.62 -10.58 -13.65
C ASP A 97 -10.78 -9.60 -13.37
N GLY A 98 -10.89 -9.09 -12.15
CA GLY A 98 -11.89 -8.14 -11.69
C GLY A 98 -13.11 -8.78 -11.05
N GLU A 99 -13.15 -10.10 -10.93
CA GLU A 99 -14.26 -10.85 -10.35
C GLU A 99 -13.74 -11.84 -9.31
N VAL A 100 -14.32 -11.84 -8.12
CA VAL A 100 -14.04 -12.89 -7.12
C VAL A 100 -14.92 -14.10 -7.45
N ASN A 101 -14.31 -15.18 -7.92
CA ASN A 101 -15.03 -16.37 -8.38
C ASN A 101 -14.28 -17.68 -8.06
N VAL A 102 -14.76 -18.81 -8.56
CA VAL A 102 -14.18 -20.12 -8.25
C VAL A 102 -12.74 -20.29 -8.77
N LEU A 103 -12.33 -19.52 -9.79
CA LEU A 103 -10.97 -19.61 -10.34
C LEU A 103 -9.95 -19.07 -9.31
N ASP A 104 -10.32 -18.06 -8.53
CA ASP A 104 -9.50 -17.53 -7.46
C ASP A 104 -9.32 -18.55 -6.33
N ILE A 105 -10.40 -19.27 -5.99
CA ILE A 105 -10.31 -20.37 -5.02
C ILE A 105 -9.34 -21.44 -5.51
N VAL A 106 -9.38 -21.81 -6.79
CA VAL A 106 -8.44 -22.78 -7.36
C VAL A 106 -7.01 -22.29 -7.27
N ALA A 107 -6.75 -21.00 -7.55
CA ALA A 107 -5.44 -20.41 -7.40
C ALA A 107 -4.96 -20.45 -5.93
N ALA A 108 -5.81 -20.03 -5.00
CA ALA A 108 -5.53 -20.05 -3.56
C ALA A 108 -5.23 -21.47 -3.05
N VAL A 109 -5.99 -22.47 -3.48
CA VAL A 109 -5.74 -23.88 -3.14
C VAL A 109 -4.37 -24.35 -3.64
N ASN A 110 -3.94 -23.93 -4.85
CA ASN A 110 -2.63 -24.28 -5.37
C ASN A 110 -1.50 -23.70 -4.50
N PHE A 111 -1.69 -22.49 -3.93
CA PHE A 111 -0.72 -21.90 -3.00
C PHE A 111 -0.68 -22.69 -1.68
N ILE A 112 -1.82 -23.05 -1.11
CA ILE A 112 -1.89 -23.87 0.12
C ILE A 112 -1.21 -25.23 -0.06
N LEU A 113 -1.37 -25.85 -1.24
CA LEU A 113 -0.78 -27.13 -1.58
C LEU A 113 0.70 -27.02 -2.03
N LEU A 114 1.26 -25.79 -2.07
CA LEU A 114 2.63 -25.51 -2.53
C LEU A 114 2.89 -25.99 -3.98
N ILE A 115 1.85 -26.00 -4.82
CA ILE A 115 1.95 -26.32 -6.25
C ILE A 115 2.54 -25.14 -7.01
N SER A 116 2.23 -23.91 -6.56
CA SER A 116 2.79 -22.66 -7.06
C SER A 116 3.06 -21.69 -5.92
N GLU A 117 3.96 -20.76 -6.14
CA GLU A 117 4.24 -19.67 -5.19
C GLU A 117 3.44 -18.44 -5.62
N PRO A 118 2.75 -17.74 -4.68
CA PRO A 118 2.07 -16.49 -4.99
C PRO A 118 3.07 -15.35 -5.20
N THR A 119 2.73 -14.41 -6.08
CA THR A 119 3.35 -13.06 -6.07
C THR A 119 2.88 -12.29 -4.82
N ASP A 120 3.52 -11.17 -4.50
CA ASP A 120 3.12 -10.33 -3.36
C ASP A 120 1.65 -9.88 -3.46
N HIS A 121 1.20 -9.51 -4.67
CA HIS A 121 -0.20 -9.16 -4.92
C HIS A 121 -1.13 -10.35 -4.71
N GLN A 122 -0.80 -11.53 -5.25
CA GLN A 122 -1.60 -12.74 -5.08
C GLN A 122 -1.65 -13.19 -3.62
N TYR A 123 -0.54 -13.04 -2.90
CA TYR A 123 -0.49 -13.33 -1.46
C TYR A 123 -1.49 -12.45 -0.72
N TRP A 124 -1.44 -11.14 -0.95
CA TRP A 124 -2.37 -10.18 -0.37
C TRP A 124 -3.82 -10.44 -0.75
N ALA A 125 -4.10 -10.70 -2.04
CA ALA A 125 -5.46 -10.98 -2.50
C ALA A 125 -6.04 -12.28 -1.92
N THR A 126 -5.17 -13.24 -1.57
CA THR A 126 -5.57 -14.54 -1.00
C THR A 126 -5.75 -14.50 0.50
N ASP A 127 -4.93 -13.73 1.24
CA ASP A 127 -5.03 -13.55 2.70
C ASP A 127 -6.17 -12.56 3.02
N VAL A 128 -7.39 -13.02 2.86
CA VAL A 128 -8.59 -12.18 2.98
C VAL A 128 -8.99 -11.91 4.43
N ASN A 129 -8.42 -12.64 5.39
CA ASN A 129 -8.62 -12.40 6.83
C ASN A 129 -7.50 -11.58 7.46
N GLU A 130 -6.44 -11.24 6.68
CA GLU A 130 -5.29 -10.42 7.08
C GLU A 130 -4.52 -10.98 8.30
N ASP A 131 -4.52 -12.34 8.46
CA ASP A 131 -3.78 -12.99 9.55
C ASP A 131 -2.30 -13.26 9.22
N GLY A 132 -1.88 -12.95 8.00
CA GLY A 132 -0.52 -13.15 7.50
C GLY A 132 -0.23 -14.59 7.07
N HIS A 133 -1.25 -15.40 6.84
CA HIS A 133 -1.11 -16.79 6.44
C HIS A 133 -2.17 -17.20 5.41
N ILE A 134 -1.76 -17.65 4.24
CA ILE A 134 -2.71 -18.28 3.30
C ILE A 134 -3.06 -19.68 3.79
N ASN A 135 -4.31 -19.90 4.14
CA ASN A 135 -4.78 -21.18 4.66
C ASN A 135 -6.27 -21.44 4.33
N VAL A 136 -6.84 -22.50 4.88
CA VAL A 136 -8.21 -22.91 4.60
C VAL A 136 -9.27 -21.89 5.09
N LEU A 137 -8.91 -21.03 6.06
CA LEU A 137 -9.85 -20.02 6.56
C LEU A 137 -10.12 -18.96 5.49
N ASP A 138 -9.10 -18.59 4.70
CA ASP A 138 -9.25 -17.69 3.56
C ASP A 138 -10.18 -18.27 2.51
N ILE A 139 -10.01 -19.56 2.20
CA ILE A 139 -10.90 -20.27 1.28
C ILE A 139 -12.36 -20.17 1.73
N VAL A 140 -12.63 -20.37 3.02
CA VAL A 140 -13.98 -20.28 3.57
C VAL A 140 -14.54 -18.86 3.40
N ILE A 141 -13.73 -17.83 3.63
CA ILE A 141 -14.16 -16.45 3.44
C ILE A 141 -14.39 -16.16 1.96
N MET A 142 -13.49 -16.56 1.06
CA MET A 142 -13.64 -16.39 -0.39
C MET A 142 -14.92 -17.08 -0.90
N VAL A 143 -15.24 -18.28 -0.42
CA VAL A 143 -16.50 -18.95 -0.73
C VAL A 143 -17.71 -18.11 -0.28
N ASN A 144 -17.66 -17.53 0.92
CA ASN A 144 -18.73 -16.65 1.40
C ASN A 144 -18.85 -15.38 0.55
N MET A 145 -17.73 -14.79 0.10
CA MET A 145 -17.73 -13.63 -0.82
C MET A 145 -18.46 -13.96 -2.12
N ILE A 146 -18.26 -15.15 -2.66
CA ILE A 146 -18.91 -15.62 -3.90
C ILE A 146 -20.41 -15.90 -3.69
N LEU A 147 -20.76 -16.51 -2.56
CA LEU A 147 -22.15 -16.89 -2.28
C LEU A 147 -23.04 -15.72 -1.83
N TYR A 148 -22.44 -14.72 -1.18
CA TYR A 148 -23.15 -13.59 -0.55
C TYR A 148 -22.50 -12.25 -0.92
N PRO A 149 -22.42 -11.89 -2.22
CA PRO A 149 -21.72 -10.66 -2.65
C PRO A 149 -22.32 -9.38 -2.08
N ASP A 150 -23.64 -9.35 -1.83
CA ASP A 150 -24.32 -8.16 -1.29
C ASP A 150 -24.00 -7.88 0.19
N ASP A 151 -23.64 -8.90 0.97
CA ASP A 151 -23.30 -8.74 2.38
C ASP A 151 -21.89 -8.16 2.55
N MET A 152 -21.00 -8.39 1.59
CA MET A 152 -19.61 -7.89 1.63
C MET A 152 -19.50 -6.40 1.29
N GLY A 153 -20.43 -5.83 0.54
CA GLY A 153 -20.50 -4.40 0.27
C GLY A 153 -20.70 -3.53 1.52
N ARG A 154 -21.07 -4.12 2.64
CA ARG A 154 -21.18 -3.46 3.94
C ARG A 154 -19.87 -3.45 4.74
N LEU A 155 -18.93 -4.34 4.41
CA LEU A 155 -17.64 -4.46 5.09
C LEU A 155 -16.50 -3.74 4.36
N ASN A 156 -16.65 -3.48 3.06
CA ASN A 156 -15.59 -2.95 2.20
C ASN A 156 -15.87 -1.55 1.65
N GLY A 157 -16.46 -0.67 2.46
CA GLY A 157 -16.65 0.75 2.10
C GLY A 157 -15.34 1.54 1.90
N GLU A 158 -14.19 0.91 2.07
CA GLU A 158 -12.87 1.52 1.87
C GLU A 158 -12.02 0.59 0.99
N ALA A 159 -11.61 1.11 -0.17
CA ALA A 159 -10.59 0.45 -0.99
C ALA A 159 -9.28 0.41 -0.18
N HIS A 160 -8.88 -0.76 0.26
CA HIS A 160 -7.60 -0.97 0.94
C HIS A 160 -6.47 -0.75 -0.06
N LEU A 161 -5.74 0.33 0.13
CA LEU A 161 -4.46 0.55 -0.53
C LEU A 161 -3.41 -0.29 0.19
N MET A 162 -2.88 -1.29 -0.50
CA MET A 162 -1.77 -2.04 0.01
C MET A 162 -0.47 -1.27 -0.17
N PHE A 163 0.10 -0.83 0.94
CA PHE A 163 1.52 -0.48 0.95
C PHE A 163 2.31 -1.79 1.03
N SER A 164 3.08 -2.11 -0.02
CA SER A 164 4.08 -3.15 0.10
C SER A 164 5.05 -2.71 1.19
N ARG A 165 4.99 -3.35 2.35
CA ARG A 165 6.05 -3.23 3.35
C ARG A 165 7.33 -3.69 2.70
N PHE A 166 8.30 -2.80 2.59
CA PHE A 166 9.67 -3.20 2.36
C PHE A 166 10.05 -4.19 3.46
N ARG A 167 10.27 -5.42 3.06
CA ARG A 167 10.92 -6.40 3.90
C ARG A 167 12.39 -6.29 3.55
N ASP A 168 13.14 -5.62 4.46
CA ASP A 168 14.58 -5.60 4.39
C ASP A 168 15.09 -7.04 4.52
N GLU A 169 15.88 -7.49 3.54
CA GLU A 169 16.88 -8.54 3.70
C GLU A 169 18.26 -7.91 3.85
#